data_006481f84a53995cec215096c6645bb8
#
_entry.id   006481f84a53995cec215096c6645bb8
#
_cell.length_a   1.000
_cell.length_b   1.000
_cell.length_c   1.000
_cell.angle_alpha   90.00
_cell.angle_beta   90.00
_cell.angle_gamma   90.00
#
_symmetry.space_group_name_H-M   'P 1'
#
loop_
_entity.id
_entity.type
_entity.pdbx_description
1 polymer ?
#
loop_
_entity_poly.entity_id
_entity_poly.type
_entity_poly.pdbx_seq_one_letter_code
_entity_poly.pdbx_strand_id
1 'polypeptide(L)'
;DGNLKTDKSVYLDGMIQGNVHAGKLVIINKGGKVDGDVDCDELYINGTITGNVCVACKTVMGGDAVIEGGLITDTLEITLGAAIRKGLKLKKRRNKLR
;
A
#
# COMPACT_ATOMS: atom_id res chain seq x y z
N ASP A 1 17.94 0.18 -1.94
CA ASP A 1 18.27 1.51 -2.26
C ASP A 1 17.97 1.86 -3.72
N GLY A 2 17.13 2.80 -3.93
CA GLY A 2 16.63 3.15 -5.24
C GLY A 2 15.24 2.66 -5.46
N ASN A 3 14.74 2.87 -6.66
CA ASN A 3 13.35 2.56 -6.96
C ASN A 3 13.23 1.15 -7.53
N LEU A 4 12.14 0.50 -7.16
CA LEU A 4 11.79 -0.78 -7.71
C LEU A 4 10.61 -0.60 -8.64
N LYS A 5 10.75 -1.04 -9.87
CA LYS A 5 9.68 -0.93 -10.84
C LYS A 5 9.52 -2.23 -11.60
N THR A 6 8.30 -2.74 -11.64
CA THR A 6 8.00 -3.96 -12.36
C THR A 6 6.54 -3.92 -12.81
N ASP A 7 6.21 -4.67 -13.84
CA ASP A 7 4.83 -4.79 -14.26
C ASP A 7 4.19 -6.05 -13.68
N LYS A 8 4.88 -6.71 -12.76
CA LYS A 8 4.40 -7.93 -12.14
C LYS A 8 4.17 -7.72 -10.66
N SER A 9 4.01 -8.81 -9.93
CA SER A 9 3.82 -8.76 -8.48
C SER A 9 5.15 -8.70 -7.76
N VAL A 10 5.14 -8.10 -6.58
CA VAL A 10 6.33 -7.95 -5.76
C VAL A 10 6.03 -8.46 -4.36
N TYR A 11 6.97 -9.20 -3.81
CA TYR A 11 6.87 -9.74 -2.46
C TYR A 11 8.05 -9.17 -1.66
N LEU A 12 7.75 -8.42 -0.62
CA LEU A 12 8.76 -7.74 0.17
C LEU A 12 8.81 -8.30 1.57
N ASP A 13 10.01 -8.71 1.97
CA ASP A 13 10.21 -9.31 3.27
C ASP A 13 11.29 -8.59 4.07
N GLY A 14 11.87 -7.56 3.55
CA GLY A 14 12.89 -6.78 4.22
C GLY A 14 12.64 -5.32 4.04
N MET A 15 13.70 -4.51 4.09
CA MET A 15 13.58 -3.08 3.99
C MET A 15 14.00 -2.61 2.60
N ILE A 16 13.21 -1.72 2.03
CA ILE A 16 13.54 -1.07 0.78
C ILE A 16 13.56 0.43 1.01
N GLN A 17 14.65 1.06 0.60
CA GLN A 17 14.74 2.52 0.60
C GLN A 17 14.55 2.99 -0.84
N GLY A 18 13.47 3.65 -1.10
CA GLY A 18 13.09 4.10 -2.41
C GLY A 18 11.64 3.78 -2.69
N ASN A 19 11.20 4.10 -3.87
CA ASN A 19 9.81 3.90 -4.24
C ASN A 19 9.59 2.53 -4.86
N VAL A 20 8.38 2.01 -4.70
CA VAL A 20 7.98 0.74 -5.29
C VAL A 20 6.85 0.98 -6.25
N HIS A 21 7.01 0.55 -7.47
CA HIS A 21 5.97 0.64 -8.47
C HIS A 21 5.78 -0.74 -9.09
N ALA A 22 4.64 -1.33 -8.87
CA ALA A 22 4.32 -2.66 -9.39
C ALA A 22 3.04 -2.60 -10.20
N GLY A 23 3.02 -3.34 -11.28
CA GLY A 23 1.86 -3.34 -12.16
C GLY A 23 0.73 -4.23 -11.68
N LYS A 24 0.97 -5.07 -10.68
CA LYS A 24 -0.06 -5.97 -10.18
C LYS A 24 -0.16 -5.88 -8.68
N LEU A 25 0.43 -6.78 -7.96
CA LEU A 25 0.23 -6.94 -6.54
C LEU A 25 1.52 -6.69 -5.79
N VAL A 26 1.42 -5.97 -4.67
CA VAL A 26 2.55 -5.84 -3.75
C VAL A 26 2.15 -6.49 -2.44
N ILE A 27 2.97 -7.39 -1.95
CA ILE A 27 2.79 -8.03 -0.65
C ILE A 27 3.95 -7.62 0.23
N ILE A 28 3.65 -6.95 1.34
CA ILE A 28 4.66 -6.56 2.31
C ILE A 28 4.41 -7.37 3.57
N ASN A 29 5.32 -8.23 3.88
CA ASN A 29 5.19 -9.14 5.02
C ASN A 29 5.45 -8.42 6.33
N LYS A 30 5.09 -9.08 7.40
CA LYS A 30 5.38 -8.59 8.73
C LYS A 30 6.88 -8.39 8.86
N GLY A 31 7.29 -7.24 9.31
CA GLY A 31 8.70 -6.89 9.39
C GLY A 31 9.24 -6.23 8.14
N GLY A 32 8.48 -6.26 7.05
CA GLY A 32 8.90 -5.54 5.86
C GLY A 32 8.69 -4.05 6.01
N LYS A 33 9.49 -3.28 5.32
CA LYS A 33 9.40 -1.84 5.40
C LYS A 33 9.77 -1.20 4.07
N VAL A 34 8.98 -0.25 3.65
CA VAL A 34 9.28 0.56 2.47
C VAL A 34 9.46 2.00 2.93
N ASP A 35 10.65 2.53 2.69
CA ASP A 35 10.95 3.91 3.03
C ASP A 35 10.84 4.72 1.74
N GLY A 36 9.62 5.01 1.34
CA GLY A 36 9.30 5.69 0.11
C GLY A 36 7.84 5.48 -0.23
N ASP A 37 7.48 5.79 -1.45
CA ASP A 37 6.10 5.68 -1.90
C ASP A 37 5.85 4.32 -2.58
N VAL A 38 4.60 3.88 -2.54
CA VAL A 38 4.20 2.62 -3.18
C VAL A 38 3.05 2.90 -4.15
N ASP A 39 3.17 2.37 -5.34
CA ASP A 39 2.15 2.51 -6.37
C ASP A 39 1.93 1.12 -6.99
N CYS A 40 0.73 0.62 -6.92
CA CYS A 40 0.42 -0.72 -7.42
C CYS A 40 -1.07 -0.86 -7.68
N ASP A 41 -1.46 -1.98 -8.27
CA ASP A 41 -2.87 -2.25 -8.49
C ASP A 41 -3.52 -2.79 -7.22
N GLU A 42 -2.88 -3.73 -6.55
CA GLU A 42 -3.39 -4.30 -5.30
C GLU A 42 -2.28 -4.34 -4.28
N LEU A 43 -2.63 -4.12 -3.03
CA LEU A 43 -1.64 -4.10 -1.95
C LEU A 43 -2.13 -4.96 -0.80
N TYR A 44 -1.25 -5.87 -0.37
CA TYR A 44 -1.45 -6.62 0.87
C TYR A 44 -0.31 -6.23 1.78
N ILE A 45 -0.60 -5.56 2.86
CA ILE A 45 0.44 -5.01 3.72
C ILE A 45 0.29 -5.49 5.16
N ASN A 46 1.38 -5.97 5.71
CA ASN A 46 1.51 -6.30 7.12
C ASN A 46 2.76 -5.67 7.71
N GLY A 47 3.37 -4.76 7.00
CA GLY A 47 4.56 -4.07 7.45
C GLY A 47 4.33 -2.58 7.48
N THR A 48 5.38 -1.83 7.24
CA THR A 48 5.35 -0.37 7.34
C THR A 48 5.72 0.28 6.02
N ILE A 49 4.98 1.32 5.66
CA ILE A 49 5.33 2.18 4.53
C ILE A 49 5.39 3.60 5.06
N THR A 50 6.53 4.26 4.85
CA THR A 50 6.72 5.61 5.40
C THR A 50 6.19 6.71 4.50
N GLY A 51 6.07 6.44 3.21
CA GLY A 51 5.58 7.45 2.26
C GLY A 51 4.11 7.28 1.96
N ASN A 52 3.71 7.80 0.83
CA ASN A 52 2.33 7.71 0.38
C ASN A 52 2.10 6.46 -0.44
N VAL A 53 0.86 5.98 -0.40
CA VAL A 53 0.49 4.76 -1.09
C VAL A 53 -0.64 5.05 -2.05
N CYS A 54 -0.49 4.63 -3.28
CA CYS A 54 -1.53 4.75 -4.28
C CYS A 54 -1.84 3.37 -4.84
N VAL A 55 -3.06 2.92 -4.64
CA VAL A 55 -3.49 1.59 -5.07
C VAL A 55 -4.67 1.75 -6.01
N ALA A 56 -4.57 1.16 -7.18
CA ALA A 56 -5.61 1.33 -8.20
C ALA A 56 -6.88 0.58 -7.85
N CYS A 57 -6.76 -0.57 -7.22
CA CYS A 57 -7.93 -1.41 -6.97
C CYS A 57 -8.17 -1.64 -5.48
N LYS A 58 -7.45 -2.54 -4.86
CA LYS A 58 -7.79 -3.00 -3.53
C LYS A 58 -6.58 -3.00 -2.61
N THR A 59 -6.80 -2.56 -1.38
CA THR A 59 -5.78 -2.61 -0.33
C THR A 59 -6.30 -3.47 0.82
N VAL A 60 -5.50 -4.41 1.26
CA VAL A 60 -5.79 -5.21 2.44
C VAL A 60 -4.71 -4.94 3.48
N MET A 61 -5.10 -4.44 4.64
CA MET A 61 -4.17 -4.12 5.71
C MET A 61 -4.34 -5.12 6.84
N GLY A 62 -3.28 -5.86 7.11
CA GLY A 62 -3.27 -6.76 8.25
C GLY A 62 -3.09 -6.01 9.56
N GLY A 63 -3.10 -6.74 10.66
CA GLY A 63 -3.09 -6.13 11.98
C GLY A 63 -1.82 -5.38 12.33
N ASP A 64 -0.70 -5.69 11.65
CA ASP A 64 0.57 -5.00 11.91
C ASP A 64 0.87 -3.93 10.87
N ALA A 65 -0.05 -3.65 9.98
CA ALA A 65 0.20 -2.71 8.90
C ALA A 65 0.19 -1.28 9.41
N VAL A 66 1.16 -0.50 8.97
CA VAL A 66 1.24 0.93 9.29
C VAL A 66 1.62 1.68 8.03
N ILE A 67 0.86 2.69 7.70
CA ILE A 67 1.20 3.60 6.61
C ILE A 67 1.40 4.96 7.25
N GLU A 68 2.63 5.47 7.22
CA GLU A 68 2.95 6.74 7.84
C GLU A 68 2.42 7.91 7.03
N GLY A 69 2.37 7.75 5.72
CA GLY A 69 1.81 8.77 4.85
C GLY A 69 0.33 8.56 4.61
N GLY A 70 -0.14 9.00 3.49
CA GLY A 70 -1.53 8.83 3.12
C GLY A 70 -1.74 7.60 2.26
N LEU A 71 -2.98 7.17 2.17
CA LEU A 71 -3.36 6.03 1.35
C LEU A 71 -4.49 6.46 0.43
N ILE A 72 -4.32 6.18 -0.86
CA ILE A 72 -5.38 6.35 -1.84
C ILE A 72 -5.64 4.98 -2.45
N THR A 73 -6.87 4.51 -2.34
CA THR A 73 -7.24 3.20 -2.83
C THR A 73 -8.71 3.20 -3.23
N ASP A 74 -9.08 2.27 -4.10
CA ASP A 74 -10.47 2.15 -4.51
C ASP A 74 -11.27 1.43 -3.42
N THR A 75 -10.79 0.30 -2.96
CA THR A 75 -11.42 -0.41 -1.85
C THR A 75 -10.39 -0.72 -0.78
N LEU A 76 -10.85 -0.86 0.46
CA LEU A 76 -9.96 -1.07 1.57
C LEU A 76 -10.56 -2.07 2.55
N GLU A 77 -9.74 -3.06 2.93
CA GLU A 77 -10.06 -3.97 4.00
C GLU A 77 -9.02 -3.79 5.09
N ILE A 78 -9.46 -3.49 6.28
CA ILE A 78 -8.56 -3.23 7.40
C ILE A 78 -8.83 -4.22 8.52
N THR A 79 -7.77 -4.81 9.02
CA THR A 79 -7.83 -5.62 10.23
C THR A 79 -7.54 -4.73 11.43
N LEU A 80 -8.17 -5.03 12.54
CA LEU A 80 -7.96 -4.27 13.76
C LEU A 80 -6.48 -4.20 14.10
N GLY A 81 -5.99 -3.05 14.43
CA GLY A 81 -4.58 -2.82 14.72
C GLY A 81 -3.82 -2.07 13.65
N ALA A 82 -4.34 -2.07 12.42
CA ALA A 82 -3.70 -1.33 11.34
C ALA A 82 -3.85 0.17 11.54
N ALA A 83 -2.91 0.94 11.01
CA ALA A 83 -2.93 2.39 11.16
C ALA A 83 -2.53 3.09 9.88
N ILE A 84 -3.19 4.20 9.58
CA ILE A 84 -2.82 5.12 8.52
C ILE A 84 -2.69 6.48 9.18
N ARG A 85 -1.51 7.06 9.13
CA ARG A 85 -1.24 8.25 9.93
C ARG A 85 -1.66 9.56 9.30
N LYS A 86 -1.45 9.70 8.01
CA LYS A 86 -1.76 10.96 7.35
C LYS A 86 -3.16 11.01 6.75
N GLY A 87 -3.83 9.89 6.68
CA GLY A 87 -5.21 9.87 6.24
C GLY A 87 -5.45 8.96 5.07
N LEU A 88 -6.71 8.63 4.92
CA LEU A 88 -7.17 7.70 3.91
C LEU A 88 -8.04 8.43 2.91
N LYS A 89 -7.83 8.16 1.64
CA LYS A 89 -8.70 8.66 0.61
C LYS A 89 -9.13 7.52 -0.28
N LEU A 90 -10.42 7.27 -0.36
CA LEU A 90 -10.95 6.27 -1.27
C LEU A 90 -11.22 6.93 -2.60
N LYS A 91 -10.84 6.26 -3.68
CA LYS A 91 -11.16 6.77 -4.99
C LYS A 91 -12.62 6.66 -5.18
N LYS A 92 -13.34 7.80 -5.44
CA LYS A 92 -14.70 7.76 -5.58
C LYS A 92 -15.04 7.41 -6.90
N ARG A 93 -15.83 6.45 -7.15
CA ARG A 93 -16.33 6.20 -8.41
C ARG A 93 -17.53 6.87 -8.46
N ARG A 94 -17.97 7.39 -9.18
CA ARG A 94 -19.09 8.01 -9.26
C ARG A 94 -20.07 7.41 -8.79
N ASN A 95 -20.70 7.55 -8.34
CA ASN A 95 -21.54 6.90 -7.79
C ASN A 95 -22.71 7.04 -7.98
N LYS A 96 -23.10 6.79 -8.26
CA LYS A 96 -23.93 6.74 -8.51
C LYS A 96 -24.93 6.53 -8.05
N LEU A 97 -25.26 6.64 -7.69
CA LEU A 97 -26.07 6.50 -7.25
C LEU A 97 -26.96 6.94 -7.26
N ARG A 98 -27.16 7.02 -7.58
CA ARG A 98 -27.72 7.42 -7.67
C ARG A 98 -28.27 7.51 -7.60
#